data_b2b3bd631fc4fef8df1dc56281032010
#
_entry.id   b2b3bd631fc4fef8df1dc56281032010
#
_cell.length_a   1.000
_cell.length_b   1.000
_cell.length_c   1.000
_cell.angle_alpha   90.00
_cell.angle_beta   90.00
_cell.angle_gamma   90.00
#
_symmetry.space_group_name_H-M   'P 1'
#
loop_
_entity.id
_entity.type
_entity.pdbx_description
1 polymer ?
#
loop_
_entity_poly.entity_id
_entity_poly.type
_entity_poly.pdbx_seq_one_letter_code
_entity_poly.pdbx_strand_id
1 'polypeptide(L)'
;MHIPQWTVTALLKLTRANRAYLDPAAARKRIAKRALLPQPIVPRFFPGKTQVRIKVTYSAGQYIYVLVPNDQQPRGAFVYVHGGGWVNQIAPQHWQLAAEMATTTGRAVLLPIYPLIPFGTAAQVIPSIGRITLAAKEKFGEVALGGDSAGGQIALSAALEIRKTATMPIVLISPALDATFSNPHIPAAQQADPWLGVPGCKVFLEEWAASTPLTDPKVSPLLAPATELASLGPVTIFTGTADIFNPDAHLLAHKIAAEGGHYDLVEEPSGLHVYPLLPTRAGAAARAQICALMRTH
;
A
#
# COMPACT_ATOMS: atom_id res chain seq x y z
N MET A 1 -6.19 -15.27 17.36
CA MET A 1 -7.35 -16.04 16.82
C MET A 1 -7.52 -15.63 15.37
N HIS A 2 -7.54 -16.58 14.42
CA HIS A 2 -7.77 -16.29 13.01
C HIS A 2 -9.20 -16.58 12.65
N ILE A 3 -9.81 -15.70 11.84
CA ILE A 3 -11.17 -15.90 11.35
C ILE A 3 -11.14 -16.50 9.92
N PRO A 4 -12.13 -17.28 9.53
CA PRO A 4 -12.27 -17.73 8.15
C PRO A 4 -12.52 -16.55 7.21
N GLN A 5 -11.99 -16.61 6.00
CA GLN A 5 -12.13 -15.51 5.04
C GLN A 5 -13.58 -15.18 4.67
N TRP A 6 -14.47 -16.19 4.62
CA TRP A 6 -15.88 -15.96 4.33
C TRP A 6 -16.57 -15.02 5.35
N THR A 7 -16.06 -14.96 6.60
CA THR A 7 -16.59 -14.02 7.60
C THR A 7 -16.28 -12.58 7.25
N VAL A 8 -15.12 -12.30 6.65
CA VAL A 8 -14.76 -10.97 6.12
C VAL A 8 -15.73 -10.59 5.00
N THR A 9 -15.95 -11.49 4.04
CA THR A 9 -16.90 -11.27 2.94
C THR A 9 -18.34 -11.03 3.47
N ALA A 10 -18.78 -11.81 4.45
CA ALA A 10 -20.09 -11.63 5.07
C ALA A 10 -20.21 -10.27 5.76
N LEU A 11 -19.16 -9.84 6.48
CA LEU A 11 -19.12 -8.54 7.15
C LEU A 11 -19.17 -7.38 6.15
N LEU A 12 -18.43 -7.46 5.05
CA LEU A 12 -18.46 -6.46 3.97
C LEU A 12 -19.86 -6.30 3.39
N LYS A 13 -20.54 -7.41 3.11
CA LYS A 13 -21.91 -7.41 2.60
C LYS A 13 -22.92 -6.83 3.62
N LEU A 14 -22.83 -7.26 4.87
CA LEU A 14 -23.73 -6.83 5.95
C LEU A 14 -23.58 -5.33 6.26
N THR A 15 -22.35 -4.85 6.38
CA THR A 15 -22.06 -3.46 6.74
C THR A 15 -22.11 -2.51 5.55
N ARG A 16 -22.14 -3.03 4.32
CA ARG A 16 -21.99 -2.25 3.07
C ARG A 16 -20.77 -1.34 3.09
N ALA A 17 -19.69 -1.76 3.77
CA ALA A 17 -18.46 -0.99 3.88
C ALA A 17 -17.81 -0.75 2.51
N ASN A 18 -18.07 -1.64 1.55
CA ASN A 18 -17.64 -1.59 0.15
C ASN A 18 -18.43 -0.60 -0.73
N ARG A 19 -19.57 -0.07 -0.28
CA ARG A 19 -20.49 0.72 -1.13
C ARG A 19 -19.80 1.86 -1.88
N ALA A 20 -18.88 2.57 -1.23
CA ALA A 20 -18.19 3.69 -1.86
C ALA A 20 -17.19 3.27 -2.96
N TYR A 21 -16.78 2.00 -2.99
CA TYR A 21 -15.96 1.46 -4.08
C TYR A 21 -16.79 0.97 -5.27
N LEU A 22 -18.08 0.68 -5.04
CA LEU A 22 -18.99 0.16 -6.06
C LEU A 22 -19.84 1.25 -6.73
N ASP A 23 -20.16 2.33 -5.98
CA ASP A 23 -21.11 3.37 -6.36
C ASP A 23 -20.41 4.75 -6.39
N PRO A 24 -20.35 5.42 -7.56
CA PRO A 24 -19.75 6.75 -7.70
C PRO A 24 -20.36 7.83 -6.80
N ALA A 25 -21.68 7.80 -6.58
CA ALA A 25 -22.33 8.77 -5.70
C ALA A 25 -21.94 8.56 -4.23
N ALA A 26 -21.82 7.29 -3.81
CA ALA A 26 -21.33 6.96 -2.48
C ALA A 26 -19.82 7.30 -2.32
N ALA A 27 -19.03 7.18 -3.38
CA ALA A 27 -17.63 7.60 -3.38
C ALA A 27 -17.51 9.11 -3.14
N ARG A 28 -18.21 9.94 -3.92
CA ARG A 28 -18.24 11.41 -3.72
C ARG A 28 -18.71 11.79 -2.32
N LYS A 29 -19.75 11.14 -1.82
CA LYS A 29 -20.25 11.36 -0.45
C LYS A 29 -19.19 11.00 0.60
N ARG A 30 -18.39 9.95 0.37
CA ARG A 30 -17.28 9.59 1.26
C ARG A 30 -16.19 10.65 1.26
N ILE A 31 -15.79 11.17 0.11
CA ILE A 31 -14.79 12.24 0.00
C ILE A 31 -15.29 13.46 0.81
N ALA A 32 -16.50 13.95 0.56
CA ALA A 32 -17.07 15.09 1.29
C ALA A 32 -17.13 14.83 2.81
N LYS A 33 -17.56 13.64 3.23
CA LYS A 33 -17.61 13.27 4.64
C LYS A 33 -16.22 13.28 5.29
N ARG A 34 -15.20 12.75 4.60
CA ARG A 34 -13.82 12.70 5.11
C ARG A 34 -13.18 14.08 5.20
N ALA A 35 -13.50 14.97 4.26
CA ALA A 35 -13.06 16.36 4.32
C ALA A 35 -13.57 17.10 5.57
N LEU A 36 -14.80 16.79 6.02
CA LEU A 36 -15.43 17.45 7.16
C LEU A 36 -15.16 16.76 8.51
N LEU A 37 -14.93 15.44 8.51
CA LEU A 37 -14.81 14.62 9.71
C LEU A 37 -13.46 13.88 9.70
N PRO A 38 -12.45 14.43 10.35
CA PRO A 38 -11.14 13.77 10.49
C PRO A 38 -11.26 12.39 11.15
N GLN A 39 -10.45 11.45 10.69
CA GLN A 39 -10.35 10.12 11.27
C GLN A 39 -9.21 10.06 12.29
N PRO A 40 -9.34 9.24 13.36
CA PRO A 40 -8.23 8.95 14.25
C PRO A 40 -7.04 8.35 13.48
N ILE A 41 -5.84 8.86 13.74
CA ILE A 41 -4.60 8.36 13.14
C ILE A 41 -4.08 7.18 13.96
N VAL A 42 -3.91 7.39 15.27
CA VAL A 42 -3.36 6.37 16.18
C VAL A 42 -4.50 5.65 16.89
N PRO A 43 -4.68 4.34 16.72
CA PRO A 43 -5.69 3.59 17.42
C PRO A 43 -5.32 3.47 18.91
N ARG A 44 -6.34 3.39 19.77
CA ARG A 44 -6.13 3.14 21.20
C ARG A 44 -5.40 1.83 21.46
N PHE A 45 -5.72 0.81 20.64
CA PHE A 45 -5.14 -0.53 20.71
C PHE A 45 -4.86 -1.07 19.30
N PHE A 46 -3.74 -1.79 19.16
CA PHE A 46 -3.42 -2.68 18.05
C PHE A 46 -2.44 -3.76 18.56
N PRO A 47 -2.45 -4.98 17.97
CA PRO A 47 -1.51 -6.02 18.32
C PRO A 47 -0.06 -5.56 18.19
N GLY A 48 0.78 -5.88 19.19
CA GLY A 48 2.20 -5.49 19.19
C GLY A 48 2.48 -4.06 19.70
N LYS A 49 1.47 -3.25 20.05
CA LYS A 49 1.66 -1.85 20.52
C LYS A 49 2.64 -1.74 21.67
N THR A 50 2.60 -2.65 22.64
CA THR A 50 3.48 -2.64 23.82
C THR A 50 4.92 -3.08 23.55
N GLN A 51 5.20 -3.61 22.37
CA GLN A 51 6.51 -4.12 21.96
C GLN A 51 7.33 -3.07 21.20
N VAL A 52 6.73 -1.94 20.88
CA VAL A 52 7.36 -0.86 20.10
C VAL A 52 7.25 0.47 20.79
N ARG A 53 8.27 1.31 20.63
CA ARG A 53 8.22 2.75 20.93
C ARG A 53 7.76 3.47 19.68
N ILE A 54 6.82 4.38 19.84
CA ILE A 54 6.29 5.21 18.75
C ILE A 54 6.82 6.62 18.92
N LYS A 55 7.57 7.10 17.94
CA LYS A 55 8.01 8.49 17.84
C LYS A 55 7.27 9.18 16.71
N VAL A 56 7.02 10.46 16.84
CA VAL A 56 6.40 11.28 15.78
C VAL A 56 7.42 12.32 15.35
N THR A 57 7.57 12.45 14.04
CA THR A 57 8.39 13.51 13.42
C THR A 57 7.59 14.16 12.30
N TYR A 58 8.02 15.35 11.88
CA TYR A 58 7.43 16.07 10.75
C TYR A 58 8.50 16.26 9.68
N SER A 59 8.24 15.79 8.48
CA SER A 59 9.17 15.91 7.34
C SER A 59 8.41 15.90 6.03
N ALA A 60 8.95 16.56 5.02
CA ALA A 60 8.38 16.60 3.68
C ALA A 60 6.89 17.01 3.63
N GLY A 61 6.45 17.87 4.57
CA GLY A 61 5.08 18.39 4.62
C GLY A 61 4.07 17.50 5.34
N GLN A 62 4.50 16.44 6.05
CA GLN A 62 3.59 15.52 6.72
C GLN A 62 4.17 14.92 8.01
N TYR A 63 3.29 14.44 8.87
CA TYR A 63 3.67 13.67 10.05
C TYR A 63 4.10 12.25 9.68
N ILE A 64 5.15 11.76 10.32
CA ILE A 64 5.66 10.41 10.16
C ILE A 64 5.69 9.76 11.54
N TYR A 65 4.96 8.67 11.72
CA TYR A 65 5.07 7.84 12.90
C TYR A 65 6.17 6.81 12.68
N VAL A 66 7.12 6.77 13.59
CA VAL A 66 8.27 5.86 13.53
C VAL A 66 8.14 4.85 14.66
N LEU A 67 7.90 3.60 14.29
CA LEU A 67 7.85 2.47 15.22
C LEU A 67 9.24 1.83 15.28
N VAL A 68 9.78 1.72 16.50
CA VAL A 68 11.05 1.03 16.74
C VAL A 68 10.88 -0.01 17.83
N PRO A 69 11.59 -1.17 17.80
CA PRO A 69 11.56 -2.14 18.88
C PRO A 69 11.98 -1.48 20.21
N ASN A 70 11.42 -1.94 21.34
CA ASN A 70 11.72 -1.33 22.63
C ASN A 70 13.20 -1.40 23.02
N ASP A 71 13.84 -2.54 22.78
CA ASP A 71 15.12 -2.90 23.38
C ASP A 71 16.28 -2.96 22.38
N GLN A 72 16.10 -2.44 21.16
CA GLN A 72 17.09 -2.51 20.09
C GLN A 72 17.25 -1.18 19.38
N GLN A 73 18.46 -0.92 18.90
CA GLN A 73 18.71 0.10 17.88
C GLN A 73 18.28 -0.46 16.51
N PRO A 74 17.58 0.32 15.68
CA PRO A 74 17.11 -0.14 14.38
C PRO A 74 18.27 -0.55 13.45
N ARG A 75 18.11 -1.68 12.78
CA ARG A 75 19.03 -2.20 11.75
C ARG A 75 18.48 -1.91 10.35
N GLY A 76 18.37 -0.63 10.00
CA GLY A 76 17.73 -0.21 8.77
C GLY A 76 16.29 0.27 9.00
N ALA A 77 15.61 0.60 7.90
CA ALA A 77 14.25 1.12 7.94
C ALA A 77 13.33 0.47 6.90
N PHE A 78 12.03 0.56 7.15
CA PHE A 78 10.99 0.27 6.17
C PHE A 78 9.99 1.43 6.14
N VAL A 79 9.88 2.09 4.99
CA VAL A 79 8.86 3.12 4.76
C VAL A 79 7.61 2.43 4.25
N TYR A 80 6.56 2.41 5.05
CA TYR A 80 5.30 1.76 4.71
C TYR A 80 4.20 2.79 4.50
N VAL A 81 3.69 2.85 3.27
CA VAL A 81 2.62 3.75 2.84
C VAL A 81 1.29 3.02 2.93
N HIS A 82 0.38 3.51 3.78
CA HIS A 82 -0.90 2.85 4.00
C HIS A 82 -1.87 3.01 2.83
N GLY A 83 -2.72 2.01 2.62
CA GLY A 83 -3.84 2.06 1.69
C GLY A 83 -5.05 2.82 2.23
N GLY A 84 -6.21 2.58 1.60
CA GLY A 84 -7.47 3.20 1.99
C GLY A 84 -8.11 4.03 0.89
N GLY A 85 -7.75 3.80 -0.39
CA GLY A 85 -8.33 4.47 -1.56
C GLY A 85 -8.08 5.97 -1.55
N TRP A 86 -6.90 6.40 -1.06
CA TRP A 86 -6.49 7.81 -0.92
C TRP A 86 -7.42 8.68 -0.07
N VAL A 87 -8.55 8.15 0.44
CA VAL A 87 -9.62 8.87 1.14
C VAL A 87 -9.76 8.46 2.61
N ASN A 88 -9.34 7.25 2.97
CA ASN A 88 -9.42 6.77 4.35
C ASN A 88 -8.05 6.83 5.01
N GLN A 89 -8.05 7.18 6.30
CA GLN A 89 -6.85 7.24 7.12
C GLN A 89 -6.32 5.83 7.42
N ILE A 90 -5.07 5.76 7.85
CA ILE A 90 -4.42 4.53 8.32
C ILE A 90 -5.32 3.77 9.31
N ALA A 91 -5.49 2.47 9.10
CA ALA A 91 -6.33 1.59 9.90
C ALA A 91 -5.51 0.78 10.91
N PRO A 92 -6.13 0.21 11.98
CA PRO A 92 -5.43 -0.58 12.99
C PRO A 92 -4.57 -1.74 12.44
N GLN A 93 -4.97 -2.33 11.31
CA GLN A 93 -4.25 -3.42 10.65
C GLN A 93 -2.88 -2.99 10.11
N HIS A 94 -2.77 -1.76 9.61
CA HIS A 94 -1.49 -1.20 9.17
C HIS A 94 -0.54 -1.02 10.37
N TRP A 95 -1.06 -0.56 11.51
CA TRP A 95 -0.31 -0.43 12.76
C TRP A 95 0.17 -1.79 13.28
N GLN A 96 -0.69 -2.82 13.17
CA GLN A 96 -0.32 -4.19 13.51
C GLN A 96 0.84 -4.68 12.63
N LEU A 97 0.73 -4.56 11.30
CA LEU A 97 1.80 -4.95 10.39
C LEU A 97 3.10 -4.21 10.70
N ALA A 98 3.02 -2.88 10.93
CA ALA A 98 4.19 -2.08 11.26
C ALA A 98 4.86 -2.52 12.57
N ALA A 99 4.08 -2.87 13.60
CA ALA A 99 4.61 -3.37 14.85
C ALA A 99 5.23 -4.77 14.69
N GLU A 100 4.56 -5.70 13.97
CA GLU A 100 5.08 -7.02 13.65
C GLU A 100 6.40 -6.92 12.89
N MET A 101 6.49 -6.02 11.90
CA MET A 101 7.71 -5.77 11.14
C MET A 101 8.83 -5.21 12.04
N ALA A 102 8.56 -4.16 12.80
CA ALA A 102 9.56 -3.56 13.67
C ALA A 102 10.14 -4.59 14.66
N THR A 103 9.28 -5.35 15.34
CA THR A 103 9.71 -6.31 16.36
C THR A 103 10.41 -7.55 15.79
N THR A 104 9.96 -8.03 14.63
CA THR A 104 10.49 -9.26 14.02
C THR A 104 11.78 -9.02 13.25
N THR A 105 11.93 -7.84 12.64
CA THR A 105 13.08 -7.54 11.77
C THR A 105 14.15 -6.68 12.45
N GLY A 106 13.80 -6.01 13.55
CA GLY A 106 14.66 -5.03 14.19
C GLY A 106 14.78 -3.71 13.40
N ARG A 107 13.95 -3.49 12.38
CA ARG A 107 13.96 -2.25 11.56
C ARG A 107 13.09 -1.16 12.18
N ALA A 108 13.42 0.08 11.91
CA ALA A 108 12.48 1.19 12.12
C ALA A 108 11.39 1.14 11.03
N VAL A 109 10.12 1.15 11.41
CA VAL A 109 9.02 1.26 10.44
C VAL A 109 8.47 2.66 10.46
N LEU A 110 8.58 3.35 9.32
CA LEU A 110 8.10 4.71 9.11
C LEU A 110 6.73 4.66 8.46
N LEU A 111 5.74 5.27 9.10
CA LEU A 111 4.37 5.40 8.61
C LEU A 111 4.10 6.87 8.26
N PRO A 112 4.31 7.29 7.01
CA PRO A 112 3.94 8.62 6.55
C PRO A 112 2.42 8.79 6.56
N ILE A 113 1.94 9.87 7.20
CA ILE A 113 0.52 10.24 7.20
C ILE A 113 0.33 11.29 6.13
N TYR A 114 0.22 10.82 4.91
CA TYR A 114 0.11 11.68 3.74
C TYR A 114 -1.26 12.37 3.64
N PRO A 115 -1.33 13.57 3.07
CA PRO A 115 -2.60 14.24 2.81
C PRO A 115 -3.50 13.40 1.93
N LEU A 116 -4.72 13.15 2.41
CA LEU A 116 -5.75 12.39 1.70
C LEU A 116 -6.56 13.32 0.79
N ILE A 117 -7.23 12.76 -0.22
CA ILE A 117 -8.20 13.51 -1.02
C ILE A 117 -9.35 14.03 -0.14
N PRO A 118 -9.86 15.26 -0.39
CA PRO A 118 -9.53 16.15 -1.51
C PRO A 118 -8.33 17.08 -1.26
N PHE A 119 -7.61 16.94 -0.14
CA PHE A 119 -6.53 17.87 0.25
C PHE A 119 -5.15 17.48 -0.27
N GLY A 120 -4.96 16.22 -0.67
CA GLY A 120 -3.72 15.69 -1.23
C GLY A 120 -3.91 15.17 -2.64
N THR A 121 -2.87 15.28 -3.46
CA THR A 121 -2.85 14.79 -4.84
C THR A 121 -1.58 13.98 -5.11
N ALA A 122 -1.59 13.18 -6.17
CA ALA A 122 -0.42 12.40 -6.61
C ALA A 122 0.82 13.29 -6.79
N ALA A 123 0.66 14.44 -7.45
CA ALA A 123 1.76 15.38 -7.71
C ALA A 123 2.42 15.92 -6.43
N GLN A 124 1.67 16.02 -5.32
CA GLN A 124 2.19 16.51 -4.04
C GLN A 124 2.79 15.39 -3.19
N VAL A 125 2.10 14.25 -3.11
CA VAL A 125 2.43 13.19 -2.15
C VAL A 125 3.58 12.32 -2.64
N ILE A 126 3.63 11.96 -3.91
CA ILE A 126 4.66 11.05 -4.43
C ILE A 126 6.09 11.57 -4.23
N PRO A 127 6.41 12.84 -4.60
CA PRO A 127 7.73 13.39 -4.31
C PRO A 127 8.05 13.46 -2.82
N SER A 128 7.03 13.65 -1.97
CA SER A 128 7.24 13.69 -0.51
C SER A 128 7.62 12.33 0.05
N ILE A 129 6.99 11.23 -0.43
CA ILE A 129 7.36 9.86 -0.05
C ILE A 129 8.77 9.53 -0.54
N GLY A 130 9.14 9.92 -1.76
CA GLY A 130 10.52 9.79 -2.25
C GLY A 130 11.53 10.45 -1.33
N ARG A 131 11.31 11.71 -0.94
CA ARG A 131 12.19 12.42 0.00
C ARG A 131 12.27 11.76 1.37
N ILE A 132 11.15 11.28 1.92
CA ILE A 132 11.12 10.53 3.19
C ILE A 132 11.95 9.25 3.08
N THR A 133 11.83 8.54 1.97
CA THR A 133 12.57 7.30 1.74
C THR A 133 14.09 7.55 1.64
N LEU A 134 14.50 8.59 0.93
CA LEU A 134 15.92 8.98 0.85
C LEU A 134 16.47 9.42 2.22
N ALA A 135 15.71 10.21 2.98
CA ALA A 135 16.09 10.61 4.34
C ALA A 135 16.16 9.41 5.31
N ALA A 136 15.27 8.43 5.14
CA ALA A 136 15.33 7.18 5.91
C ALA A 136 16.59 6.38 5.54
N LYS A 137 16.97 6.29 4.26
CA LYS A 137 18.20 5.65 3.81
C LYS A 137 19.43 6.32 4.40
N GLU A 138 19.48 7.64 4.36
CA GLU A 138 20.59 8.41 4.94
C GLU A 138 20.73 8.15 6.45
N LYS A 139 19.60 8.14 7.17
CA LYS A 139 19.59 7.98 8.63
C LYS A 139 19.87 6.56 9.11
N PHE A 140 19.37 5.54 8.41
CA PHE A 140 19.37 4.15 8.86
C PHE A 140 20.29 3.24 8.03
N GLY A 141 20.91 3.74 6.96
CA GLY A 141 21.77 3.01 6.03
C GLY A 141 20.98 2.18 5.02
N GLU A 142 20.27 1.18 5.49
CA GLU A 142 19.39 0.35 4.64
C GLU A 142 17.93 0.81 4.73
N VAL A 143 17.25 0.79 3.59
CA VAL A 143 15.84 1.12 3.52
C VAL A 143 15.11 0.19 2.55
N ALA A 144 13.91 -0.21 2.92
CA ALA A 144 12.92 -0.78 2.00
C ALA A 144 11.71 0.15 1.93
N LEU A 145 10.98 0.08 0.83
CA LEU A 145 9.76 0.87 0.58
C LEU A 145 8.60 -0.07 0.27
N GLY A 146 7.42 0.23 0.74
CA GLY A 146 6.25 -0.56 0.39
C GLY A 146 4.95 0.06 0.81
N GLY A 147 3.85 -0.63 0.47
CA GLY A 147 2.52 -0.19 0.82
C GLY A 147 1.45 -1.12 0.28
N ASP A 148 0.23 -0.86 0.70
CA ASP A 148 -0.94 -1.63 0.27
C ASP A 148 -1.92 -0.79 -0.54
N SER A 149 -2.59 -1.40 -1.53
CA SER A 149 -3.66 -0.75 -2.31
C SER A 149 -3.21 0.61 -2.88
N ALA A 150 -3.89 1.70 -2.52
CA ALA A 150 -3.51 3.08 -2.83
C ALA A 150 -2.07 3.41 -2.37
N GLY A 151 -1.66 2.92 -1.19
CA GLY A 151 -0.29 3.09 -0.68
C GLY A 151 0.74 2.31 -1.50
N GLY A 152 0.37 1.16 -2.05
CA GLY A 152 1.19 0.40 -3.00
C GLY A 152 1.44 1.17 -4.30
N GLN A 153 0.41 1.83 -4.82
CA GLN A 153 0.55 2.74 -5.96
C GLN A 153 1.52 3.87 -5.64
N ILE A 154 1.34 4.55 -4.50
CA ILE A 154 2.19 5.66 -4.08
C ILE A 154 3.64 5.19 -3.90
N ALA A 155 3.86 4.04 -3.26
CA ALA A 155 5.19 3.48 -3.03
C ALA A 155 5.92 3.18 -4.35
N LEU A 156 5.26 2.53 -5.30
CA LEU A 156 5.87 2.20 -6.59
C LEU A 156 6.16 3.46 -7.42
N SER A 157 5.24 4.43 -7.46
CA SER A 157 5.47 5.70 -8.15
C SER A 157 6.60 6.51 -7.51
N ALA A 158 6.72 6.52 -6.18
CA ALA A 158 7.83 7.17 -5.48
C ALA A 158 9.17 6.48 -5.76
N ALA A 159 9.19 5.14 -5.80
CA ALA A 159 10.38 4.38 -6.17
C ALA A 159 10.84 4.71 -7.59
N LEU A 160 9.92 4.80 -8.56
CA LEU A 160 10.22 5.21 -9.93
C LEU A 160 10.80 6.62 -10.00
N GLU A 161 10.28 7.56 -9.20
CA GLU A 161 10.79 8.94 -9.18
C GLU A 161 12.23 9.03 -8.66
N ILE A 162 12.57 8.25 -7.62
CA ILE A 162 13.92 8.30 -7.01
C ILE A 162 14.89 7.23 -7.55
N ARG A 163 14.51 6.38 -8.51
CA ARG A 163 15.29 5.22 -8.98
C ARG A 163 16.72 5.53 -9.43
N LYS A 164 16.94 6.73 -9.97
CA LYS A 164 18.29 7.17 -10.39
C LYS A 164 19.17 7.58 -9.20
N THR A 165 18.58 7.85 -8.04
CA THR A 165 19.29 8.26 -6.82
C THR A 165 19.50 7.08 -5.88
N ALA A 166 18.52 6.20 -5.77
CA ALA A 166 18.60 5.03 -4.90
C ALA A 166 17.67 3.92 -5.41
N THR A 167 18.15 2.68 -5.30
CA THR A 167 17.34 1.47 -5.41
C THR A 167 17.22 0.80 -4.05
N MET A 168 16.14 0.08 -3.82
CA MET A 168 15.83 -0.59 -2.57
C MET A 168 14.81 -1.71 -2.78
N PRO A 169 14.71 -2.69 -1.88
CA PRO A 169 13.63 -3.67 -1.89
C PRO A 169 12.26 -2.97 -1.80
N ILE A 170 11.31 -3.45 -2.60
CA ILE A 170 9.94 -2.92 -2.67
C ILE A 170 8.96 -4.03 -2.33
N VAL A 171 8.01 -3.77 -1.40
CA VAL A 171 6.94 -4.71 -1.03
C VAL A 171 5.59 -4.08 -1.33
N LEU A 172 4.84 -4.70 -2.23
CA LEU A 172 3.52 -4.25 -2.67
C LEU A 172 2.45 -5.25 -2.24
N ILE A 173 1.40 -4.75 -1.61
CA ILE A 173 0.26 -5.55 -1.18
C ILE A 173 -0.98 -5.11 -1.96
N SER A 174 -1.50 -5.94 -2.85
CA SER A 174 -2.69 -5.62 -3.65
C SER A 174 -2.64 -4.20 -4.26
N PRO A 175 -1.56 -3.80 -4.94
CA PRO A 175 -1.34 -2.41 -5.34
C PRO A 175 -2.29 -1.95 -6.45
N ALA A 176 -2.78 -0.70 -6.37
CA ALA A 176 -3.61 -0.09 -7.42
C ALA A 176 -2.69 0.53 -8.50
N LEU A 177 -2.39 -0.21 -9.56
CA LEU A 177 -1.28 0.08 -10.46
C LEU A 177 -1.65 0.84 -11.74
N ASP A 178 -2.92 0.78 -12.18
CA ASP A 178 -3.42 1.45 -13.38
C ASP A 178 -4.75 2.16 -13.10
N ALA A 179 -4.73 3.48 -13.06
CA ALA A 179 -5.90 4.32 -12.84
C ALA A 179 -6.90 4.30 -14.02
N THR A 180 -6.47 3.85 -15.18
CA THR A 180 -7.34 3.76 -16.35
C THR A 180 -8.22 2.52 -16.35
N PHE A 181 -7.85 1.49 -15.57
CA PHE A 181 -8.46 0.16 -15.59
C PHE A 181 -8.51 -0.44 -16.99
N SER A 182 -7.44 -0.25 -17.76
CA SER A 182 -7.36 -0.68 -19.16
C SER A 182 -7.09 -2.18 -19.36
N ASN A 183 -6.67 -2.88 -18.31
CA ASN A 183 -6.38 -4.31 -18.38
C ASN A 183 -7.65 -5.10 -18.72
N PRO A 184 -7.68 -5.91 -19.82
CA PRO A 184 -8.87 -6.62 -20.29
C PRO A 184 -9.37 -7.70 -19.31
N HIS A 185 -8.58 -8.09 -18.32
CA HIS A 185 -8.96 -9.09 -17.32
C HIS A 185 -9.67 -8.47 -16.08
N ILE A 186 -9.67 -7.14 -15.93
CA ILE A 186 -10.36 -6.45 -14.83
C ILE A 186 -11.85 -6.80 -14.73
N PRO A 187 -12.65 -6.87 -15.82
CA PRO A 187 -14.06 -7.21 -15.72
C PRO A 187 -14.32 -8.58 -15.08
N ALA A 188 -13.48 -9.58 -15.36
CA ALA A 188 -13.59 -10.91 -14.76
C ALA A 188 -13.16 -10.88 -13.28
N ALA A 189 -12.06 -10.21 -12.94
CA ALA A 189 -11.60 -10.04 -11.56
C ALA A 189 -12.63 -9.30 -10.71
N GLN A 190 -13.29 -8.27 -11.24
CA GLN A 190 -14.35 -7.55 -10.54
C GLN A 190 -15.54 -8.44 -10.15
N GLN A 191 -15.89 -9.46 -10.94
CA GLN A 191 -16.97 -10.38 -10.58
C GLN A 191 -16.61 -11.23 -9.36
N ALA A 192 -15.33 -11.53 -9.17
CA ALA A 192 -14.83 -12.32 -8.05
C ALA A 192 -14.57 -11.46 -6.79
N ASP A 193 -14.38 -10.15 -6.94
CA ASP A 193 -14.04 -9.26 -5.85
C ASP A 193 -15.30 -8.81 -5.06
N PRO A 194 -15.45 -9.22 -3.77
CA PRO A 194 -16.58 -8.80 -2.96
C PRO A 194 -16.44 -7.39 -2.39
N TRP A 195 -15.30 -6.75 -2.59
CA TRP A 195 -14.94 -5.50 -1.92
C TRP A 195 -14.87 -4.30 -2.87
N LEU A 196 -14.13 -4.42 -3.97
CA LEU A 196 -13.83 -3.32 -4.86
C LEU A 196 -14.63 -3.39 -6.18
N GLY A 197 -14.72 -2.26 -6.85
CA GLY A 197 -15.31 -2.15 -8.18
C GLY A 197 -14.85 -0.89 -8.89
N VAL A 198 -14.72 -0.99 -10.21
CA VAL A 198 -14.22 0.09 -11.08
C VAL A 198 -14.98 1.41 -10.89
N PRO A 199 -16.35 1.44 -10.81
CA PRO A 199 -17.07 2.71 -10.82
C PRO A 199 -16.73 3.63 -9.64
N GLY A 200 -16.64 3.11 -8.44
CA GLY A 200 -16.30 3.90 -7.25
C GLY A 200 -14.80 4.18 -7.15
N CYS A 201 -13.96 3.21 -7.52
CA CYS A 201 -12.51 3.40 -7.54
C CYS A 201 -12.08 4.51 -8.49
N LYS A 202 -12.71 4.64 -9.68
CA LYS A 202 -12.44 5.73 -10.63
C LYS A 202 -12.66 7.11 -10.01
N VAL A 203 -13.71 7.30 -9.24
CA VAL A 203 -13.97 8.59 -8.58
C VAL A 203 -12.84 8.98 -7.63
N PHE A 204 -12.32 8.03 -6.85
CA PHE A 204 -11.18 8.30 -5.97
C PHE A 204 -9.90 8.58 -6.74
N LEU A 205 -9.66 7.85 -7.82
CA LEU A 205 -8.48 8.04 -8.68
C LEU A 205 -8.50 9.36 -9.43
N GLU A 206 -9.64 9.77 -9.95
CA GLU A 206 -9.81 11.08 -10.60
C GLU A 206 -9.52 12.24 -9.64
N GLU A 207 -10.02 12.15 -8.40
CA GLU A 207 -9.74 13.16 -7.37
C GLU A 207 -8.26 13.14 -6.95
N TRP A 208 -7.65 11.93 -6.81
CA TRP A 208 -6.24 11.76 -6.49
C TRP A 208 -5.31 12.28 -7.58
N ALA A 209 -5.64 12.02 -8.83
CA ALA A 209 -4.89 12.48 -9.99
C ALA A 209 -4.95 14.01 -10.13
N ALA A 210 -6.09 14.61 -9.81
CA ALA A 210 -6.36 16.04 -10.02
C ALA A 210 -6.05 16.45 -11.47
N SER A 211 -5.05 17.30 -11.69
CA SER A 211 -4.62 17.72 -13.04
C SER A 211 -3.62 16.79 -13.71
N THR A 212 -3.13 15.76 -13.00
CA THR A 212 -2.19 14.76 -13.56
C THR A 212 -2.97 13.80 -14.45
N PRO A 213 -2.53 13.54 -15.71
CA PRO A 213 -3.18 12.52 -16.55
C PRO A 213 -3.26 11.16 -15.86
N LEU A 214 -4.38 10.44 -16.02
CA LEU A 214 -4.52 9.10 -15.45
C LEU A 214 -3.49 8.10 -16.02
N THR A 215 -2.91 8.38 -17.18
CA THR A 215 -1.84 7.59 -17.81
C THR A 215 -0.43 7.97 -17.33
N ASP A 216 -0.28 9.02 -16.54
CA ASP A 216 1.02 9.41 -16.01
C ASP A 216 1.51 8.36 -14.98
N PRO A 217 2.78 7.92 -15.02
CA PRO A 217 3.34 6.96 -14.07
C PRO A 217 3.25 7.38 -12.59
N LYS A 218 3.05 8.65 -12.29
CA LYS A 218 2.74 9.11 -10.93
C LYS A 218 1.40 8.60 -10.43
N VAL A 219 0.43 8.38 -11.32
CA VAL A 219 -0.91 7.88 -10.98
C VAL A 219 -1.05 6.41 -11.36
N SER A 220 -0.46 6.02 -12.49
CA SER A 220 -0.49 4.67 -13.05
C SER A 220 0.93 4.13 -13.23
N PRO A 221 1.62 3.73 -12.16
CA PRO A 221 3.01 3.29 -12.26
C PRO A 221 3.22 2.07 -13.16
N LEU A 222 2.18 1.26 -13.39
CA LEU A 222 2.21 0.15 -14.36
C LEU A 222 2.47 0.63 -15.79
N LEU A 223 2.11 1.86 -16.14
CA LEU A 223 2.30 2.43 -17.47
C LEU A 223 3.70 3.03 -17.68
N ALA A 224 4.56 2.99 -16.67
CA ALA A 224 5.97 3.31 -16.85
C ALA A 224 6.64 2.35 -17.87
N PRO A 225 7.70 2.79 -18.57
CA PRO A 225 8.50 1.93 -19.42
C PRO A 225 8.98 0.68 -18.66
N ALA A 226 8.93 -0.50 -19.31
CA ALA A 226 9.33 -1.76 -18.68
C ALA A 226 10.79 -1.72 -18.19
N THR A 227 11.68 -1.08 -18.95
CA THR A 227 13.08 -0.84 -18.56
C THR A 227 13.23 -0.04 -17.26
N GLU A 228 12.32 0.92 -17.00
CA GLU A 228 12.33 1.67 -15.73
C GLU A 228 11.83 0.82 -14.56
N LEU A 229 10.77 0.02 -14.78
CA LEU A 229 10.26 -0.92 -13.79
C LEU A 229 11.31 -1.98 -13.43
N ALA A 230 12.02 -2.52 -14.42
CA ALA A 230 13.09 -3.50 -14.21
C ALA A 230 14.35 -2.90 -13.54
N SER A 231 14.56 -1.59 -13.63
CA SER A 231 15.69 -0.90 -12.97
C SER A 231 15.47 -0.66 -11.47
N LEU A 232 14.28 -0.94 -10.95
CA LEU A 232 14.00 -0.89 -9.52
C LEU A 232 14.77 -1.99 -8.78
N GLY A 233 14.90 -1.89 -7.46
CA GLY A 233 15.35 -3.00 -6.63
C GLY A 233 14.37 -4.18 -6.66
N PRO A 234 14.65 -5.28 -5.94
CA PRO A 234 13.75 -6.43 -5.90
C PRO A 234 12.32 -6.02 -5.53
N VAL A 235 11.34 -6.44 -6.33
CA VAL A 235 9.91 -6.13 -6.11
C VAL A 235 9.18 -7.39 -5.69
N THR A 236 8.65 -7.44 -4.48
CA THR A 236 7.77 -8.53 -4.03
C THR A 236 6.32 -8.04 -4.02
N ILE A 237 5.45 -8.77 -4.70
CA ILE A 237 4.04 -8.43 -4.86
C ILE A 237 3.18 -9.49 -4.19
N PHE A 238 2.34 -9.10 -3.23
CA PHE A 238 1.31 -9.95 -2.62
C PHE A 238 -0.03 -9.60 -3.23
N THR A 239 -0.72 -10.58 -3.82
CA THR A 239 -2.03 -10.40 -4.46
C THR A 239 -2.95 -11.58 -4.19
N GLY A 240 -4.25 -11.37 -4.21
CA GLY A 240 -5.24 -12.43 -4.09
C GLY A 240 -6.03 -12.61 -5.38
N THR A 241 -6.47 -13.84 -5.69
CA THR A 241 -7.22 -14.09 -6.93
C THR A 241 -8.66 -13.55 -6.90
N ALA A 242 -9.18 -13.14 -5.72
CA ALA A 242 -10.46 -12.44 -5.57
C ALA A 242 -10.26 -10.93 -5.31
N ASP A 243 -9.32 -10.32 -6.05
CA ASP A 243 -8.96 -8.91 -5.98
C ASP A 243 -8.96 -8.30 -7.38
N ILE A 244 -9.65 -7.18 -7.56
CA ILE A 244 -9.73 -6.47 -8.85
C ILE A 244 -8.36 -6.03 -9.37
N PHE A 245 -7.36 -5.84 -8.50
CA PHE A 245 -6.01 -5.44 -8.88
C PHE A 245 -5.07 -6.61 -9.19
N ASN A 246 -5.54 -7.85 -9.03
CA ASN A 246 -4.74 -9.05 -9.34
C ASN A 246 -4.21 -9.08 -10.79
N PRO A 247 -5.00 -8.79 -11.84
CA PRO A 247 -4.49 -8.79 -13.21
C PRO A 247 -3.35 -7.80 -13.45
N ASP A 248 -3.39 -6.64 -12.81
CA ASP A 248 -2.35 -5.62 -12.92
C ASP A 248 -1.07 -6.02 -12.16
N ALA A 249 -1.20 -6.75 -11.05
CA ALA A 249 -0.07 -7.32 -10.34
C ALA A 249 0.71 -8.32 -11.21
N HIS A 250 0.00 -9.19 -11.93
CA HIS A 250 0.60 -10.10 -12.91
C HIS A 250 1.26 -9.35 -14.07
N LEU A 251 0.62 -8.31 -14.59
CA LEU A 251 1.18 -7.51 -15.67
C LEU A 251 2.45 -6.77 -15.23
N LEU A 252 2.49 -6.25 -13.99
CA LEU A 252 3.70 -5.65 -13.42
C LEU A 252 4.84 -6.66 -13.34
N ALA A 253 4.58 -7.85 -12.79
CA ALA A 253 5.56 -8.93 -12.69
C ALA A 253 6.10 -9.32 -14.07
N HIS A 254 5.22 -9.48 -15.06
CA HIS A 254 5.61 -9.77 -16.43
C HIS A 254 6.48 -8.68 -17.05
N LYS A 255 6.12 -7.39 -16.88
CA LYS A 255 6.91 -6.26 -17.39
C LYS A 255 8.32 -6.20 -16.78
N ILE A 256 8.44 -6.45 -15.48
CA ILE A 256 9.73 -6.50 -14.79
C ILE A 256 10.58 -7.66 -15.33
N ALA A 257 9.97 -8.86 -15.47
CA ALA A 257 10.65 -10.05 -15.95
C ALA A 257 11.17 -9.90 -17.41
N ALA A 258 10.37 -9.27 -18.26
CA ALA A 258 10.68 -9.10 -19.68
C ALA A 258 11.99 -8.31 -19.90
N GLU A 259 12.37 -7.45 -18.96
CA GLU A 259 13.59 -6.65 -19.00
C GLU A 259 14.67 -7.16 -18.01
N GLY A 260 14.52 -8.38 -17.49
CA GLY A 260 15.49 -9.01 -16.59
C GLY A 260 15.54 -8.46 -15.18
N GLY A 261 14.52 -7.72 -14.72
CA GLY A 261 14.40 -7.23 -13.35
C GLY A 261 14.03 -8.35 -12.37
N HIS A 262 14.27 -8.10 -11.08
CA HIS A 262 13.98 -9.06 -10.01
C HIS A 262 12.60 -8.84 -9.43
N TYR A 263 11.78 -9.89 -9.42
CA TYR A 263 10.46 -9.86 -8.76
C TYR A 263 10.12 -11.20 -8.12
N ASP A 264 9.24 -11.12 -7.11
CA ASP A 264 8.51 -12.25 -6.55
C ASP A 264 7.02 -11.94 -6.58
N LEU A 265 6.20 -12.87 -7.05
CA LEU A 265 4.74 -12.77 -7.04
C LEU A 265 4.16 -13.83 -6.11
N VAL A 266 3.60 -13.39 -5.00
CA VAL A 266 2.97 -14.24 -3.99
C VAL A 266 1.46 -14.12 -4.13
N GLU A 267 0.85 -15.14 -4.71
CA GLU A 267 -0.59 -15.16 -4.97
C GLU A 267 -1.31 -16.08 -4.00
N GLU A 268 -2.37 -15.56 -3.36
CA GLU A 268 -3.25 -16.34 -2.48
C GLU A 268 -4.52 -16.75 -3.24
N PRO A 269 -4.79 -18.06 -3.43
CA PRO A 269 -6.03 -18.54 -4.03
C PRO A 269 -7.25 -18.08 -3.25
N SER A 270 -8.22 -17.49 -3.96
CA SER A 270 -9.40 -16.83 -3.40
C SER A 270 -9.08 -15.68 -2.42
N GLY A 271 -7.82 -15.26 -2.31
CA GLY A 271 -7.40 -14.16 -1.46
C GLY A 271 -8.16 -12.88 -1.80
N LEU A 272 -8.65 -12.19 -0.78
CA LEU A 272 -9.35 -10.91 -0.93
C LEU A 272 -8.34 -9.77 -1.08
N HIS A 273 -8.83 -8.62 -1.51
CA HIS A 273 -8.06 -7.37 -1.52
C HIS A 273 -7.33 -7.15 -0.19
N VAL A 274 -6.03 -6.85 -0.25
CA VAL A 274 -5.11 -6.67 0.89
C VAL A 274 -5.13 -7.83 1.90
N TYR A 275 -5.26 -9.10 1.43
CA TYR A 275 -5.36 -10.26 2.30
C TYR A 275 -4.28 -10.35 3.38
N PRO A 276 -3.03 -9.89 3.20
CA PRO A 276 -2.03 -9.89 4.27
C PRO A 276 -2.44 -9.08 5.51
N LEU A 277 -3.28 -8.05 5.34
CA LEU A 277 -3.78 -7.22 6.44
C LEU A 277 -5.01 -7.82 7.15
N LEU A 278 -5.60 -8.88 6.61
CA LEU A 278 -6.79 -9.49 7.18
C LEU A 278 -6.43 -10.42 8.35
N PRO A 279 -7.30 -10.55 9.37
CA PRO A 279 -7.09 -11.41 10.52
C PRO A 279 -7.36 -12.89 10.20
N THR A 280 -6.91 -13.37 9.05
CA THR A 280 -7.04 -14.73 8.55
C THR A 280 -5.74 -15.52 8.70
N ARG A 281 -5.78 -16.84 8.53
CA ARG A 281 -4.57 -17.67 8.52
C ARG A 281 -3.64 -17.31 7.36
N ALA A 282 -4.19 -17.11 6.18
CA ALA A 282 -3.45 -16.67 5.00
C ALA A 282 -2.79 -15.29 5.23
N GLY A 283 -3.55 -14.33 5.81
CA GLY A 283 -3.01 -13.02 6.16
C GLY A 283 -1.85 -13.09 7.15
N ALA A 284 -1.94 -13.94 8.18
CA ALA A 284 -0.84 -14.13 9.13
C ALA A 284 0.40 -14.77 8.48
N ALA A 285 0.21 -15.76 7.61
CA ALA A 285 1.30 -16.36 6.85
C ALA A 285 2.00 -15.36 5.93
N ALA A 286 1.23 -14.53 5.21
CA ALA A 286 1.77 -13.49 4.35
C ALA A 286 2.55 -12.43 5.14
N ARG A 287 2.06 -11.97 6.31
CA ARG A 287 2.82 -11.03 7.16
C ARG A 287 4.13 -11.64 7.65
N ALA A 288 4.13 -12.93 8.03
CA ALA A 288 5.36 -13.63 8.40
C ALA A 288 6.36 -13.69 7.23
N GLN A 289 5.87 -13.90 6.01
CA GLN A 289 6.67 -13.87 4.78
C GLN A 289 7.26 -12.47 4.52
N ILE A 290 6.45 -11.41 4.64
CA ILE A 290 6.92 -10.02 4.52
C ILE A 290 8.03 -9.74 5.54
N CYS A 291 7.84 -10.16 6.80
CA CYS A 291 8.86 -10.01 7.83
C CYS A 291 10.15 -10.81 7.52
N ALA A 292 10.03 -12.01 6.94
CA ALA A 292 11.18 -12.81 6.54
C ALA A 292 11.99 -12.12 5.43
N LEU A 293 11.33 -11.63 4.40
CA LEU A 293 11.95 -10.86 3.31
C LEU A 293 12.73 -9.64 3.85
N MET A 294 12.16 -8.92 4.80
CA MET A 294 12.79 -7.74 5.38
C MET A 294 13.96 -8.05 6.34
N ARG A 295 14.22 -9.31 6.67
CA ARG A 295 15.42 -9.72 7.45
C ARG A 295 16.61 -9.99 6.56
N THR A 296 16.38 -10.37 5.31
CA THR A 296 17.44 -10.76 4.35
C THR A 296 17.97 -9.60 3.51
N HIS A 297 17.26 -8.51 3.48
CA HIS A 297 17.60 -7.26 2.80
C HIS A 297 17.87 -6.16 3.81
#